data_9da4075ae1d3bd45eeadf5287f81d560
#
_entry.id   9da4075ae1d3bd45eeadf5287f81d560
#
_cell.length_a   1.000
_cell.length_b   1.000
_cell.length_c   1.000
_cell.angle_alpha   90.00
_cell.angle_beta   90.00
_cell.angle_gamma   90.00
#
_symmetry.space_group_name_H-M   'P 1'
#
loop_
_entity.id
_entity.type
_entity.pdbx_description
1 polymer ?
#
loop_
_entity_poly.entity_id
_entity_poly.type
_entity_poly.pdbx_seq_one_letter_code
_entity_poly.pdbx_strand_id
1 'polypeptide(L)'
;MARWKEILLEQSTPSPPRLDIDDAVELYDYADLSELMHVASIHRRLRVPGNRVTYLVDRNVNYTNVCTINCQFCSFYRSPGHPETYLQTIDQISQRFAELEEIGGSRVLMQGGVHPDLPLEWYTNLIKELRLRHPSIDLDCFSPIEIEGISEVCGLSTKQILEELHAAGMHGLPGGGAEMLVDDVRLDISPKKGSSKNWLRVMGEAQDMGLTTSATNVFGLGESTLQRLEHMNKVRELQDVAINKGGVGFTSFIAWPVMLENNLSLIHI
;
A
#
# COMPACT_ATOMS: atom_id res chain seq x y z
N MET A 1 -11.64 -31.66 20.44
CA MET A 1 -11.64 -30.18 20.56
C MET A 1 -12.07 -29.62 19.21
N ALA A 2 -12.69 -28.44 19.13
CA ALA A 2 -12.97 -27.85 17.83
C ALA A 2 -11.63 -27.48 17.13
N ARG A 3 -11.52 -27.65 15.81
CA ARG A 3 -10.28 -27.47 15.03
C ARG A 3 -9.64 -26.10 15.28
N TRP A 4 -10.43 -25.02 15.24
CA TRP A 4 -9.94 -23.67 15.48
C TRP A 4 -9.28 -23.48 16.87
N LYS A 5 -9.72 -24.23 17.91
CA LYS A 5 -9.09 -24.18 19.24
C LYS A 5 -7.73 -24.87 19.27
N GLU A 6 -7.57 -25.95 18.51
CA GLU A 6 -6.28 -26.63 18.35
C GLU A 6 -5.29 -25.71 17.64
N ILE A 7 -5.73 -25.05 16.56
CA ILE A 7 -4.91 -24.08 15.83
C ILE A 7 -4.48 -22.93 16.76
N LEU A 8 -5.39 -22.35 17.56
CA LEU A 8 -5.06 -21.28 18.50
C LEU A 8 -4.02 -21.72 19.55
N LEU A 9 -4.12 -22.95 20.04
CA LEU A 9 -3.13 -23.51 20.97
C LEU A 9 -1.75 -23.64 20.32
N GLU A 10 -1.68 -24.17 19.10
CA GLU A 10 -0.45 -24.27 18.32
C GLU A 10 0.16 -22.88 18.05
N GLN A 11 -0.68 -21.91 17.68
CA GLN A 11 -0.25 -20.53 17.45
C GLN A 11 0.17 -19.78 18.72
N SER A 12 -0.17 -20.29 19.91
CA SER A 12 0.24 -19.70 21.21
C SER A 12 1.62 -20.14 21.67
N THR A 13 2.30 -21.03 20.92
CA THR A 13 3.63 -21.54 21.27
C THR A 13 4.74 -20.52 20.98
N PRO A 14 5.93 -20.63 21.59
CA PRO A 14 7.07 -19.75 21.30
C PRO A 14 7.57 -19.83 19.85
N SER A 15 7.34 -20.95 19.17
CA SER A 15 7.69 -21.16 17.77
C SER A 15 6.49 -21.72 17.03
N PRO A 16 5.48 -20.88 16.73
CA PRO A 16 4.25 -21.34 16.11
C PRO A 16 4.50 -21.80 14.68
N PRO A 17 3.80 -22.85 14.22
CA PRO A 17 3.85 -23.25 12.83
C PRO A 17 3.28 -22.15 11.95
N ARG A 18 3.68 -22.16 10.67
CA ARG A 18 3.10 -21.25 9.69
C ARG A 18 1.65 -21.63 9.42
N LEU A 19 0.72 -20.68 9.60
CA LEU A 19 -0.68 -20.86 9.27
C LEU A 19 -0.84 -21.06 7.76
N ASP A 20 -1.54 -22.09 7.35
CA ASP A 20 -2.03 -22.22 5.97
C ASP A 20 -3.37 -21.51 5.77
N ILE A 21 -3.88 -21.52 4.54
CA ILE A 21 -5.12 -20.81 4.21
C ILE A 21 -6.32 -21.49 4.86
N ASP A 22 -6.38 -22.83 4.90
CA ASP A 22 -7.51 -23.57 5.45
C ASP A 22 -7.62 -23.36 6.97
N ASP A 23 -6.51 -23.40 7.69
CA ASP A 23 -6.45 -23.06 9.11
C ASP A 23 -6.84 -21.60 9.37
N ALA A 24 -6.44 -20.69 8.48
CA ALA A 24 -6.80 -19.28 8.60
C ALA A 24 -8.30 -19.04 8.35
N VAL A 25 -8.93 -19.76 7.41
CA VAL A 25 -10.39 -19.75 7.20
C VAL A 25 -11.11 -20.27 8.44
N GLU A 26 -10.67 -21.40 8.98
CA GLU A 26 -11.24 -22.00 10.21
C GLU A 26 -11.20 -21.00 11.39
N LEU A 27 -10.07 -20.31 11.57
CA LEU A 27 -9.93 -19.27 12.60
C LEU A 27 -10.85 -18.07 12.34
N TYR A 28 -10.96 -17.63 11.10
CA TYR A 28 -11.76 -16.46 10.74
C TYR A 28 -13.26 -16.71 10.94
N ASP A 29 -13.72 -17.93 10.64
CA ASP A 29 -15.14 -18.28 10.68
C ASP A 29 -15.61 -18.68 12.09
N TYR A 30 -14.73 -19.23 12.94
CA TYR A 30 -15.16 -19.85 14.19
C TYR A 30 -14.48 -19.32 15.46
N ALA A 31 -13.32 -18.65 15.37
CA ALA A 31 -12.66 -18.16 16.57
C ALA A 31 -13.23 -16.82 17.03
N ASP A 32 -13.40 -16.67 18.35
CA ASP A 32 -13.80 -15.40 18.90
C ASP A 32 -12.70 -14.32 18.71
N LEU A 33 -13.11 -13.10 18.43
CA LEU A 33 -12.18 -11.98 18.24
C LEU A 33 -11.24 -11.79 19.45
N SER A 34 -11.74 -11.98 20.67
CA SER A 34 -10.92 -11.87 21.89
C SER A 34 -9.80 -12.91 21.96
N GLU A 35 -10.05 -14.14 21.49
CA GLU A 35 -9.05 -15.21 21.44
C GLU A 35 -8.00 -14.92 20.34
N LEU A 36 -8.45 -14.48 19.17
CA LEU A 36 -7.55 -14.02 18.09
C LEU A 36 -6.65 -12.86 18.55
N MET A 37 -7.21 -11.87 19.24
CA MET A 37 -6.46 -10.74 19.82
C MET A 37 -5.44 -11.19 20.85
N HIS A 38 -5.78 -12.18 21.68
CA HIS A 38 -4.87 -12.75 22.67
C HIS A 38 -3.66 -13.40 21.99
N VAL A 39 -3.90 -14.26 21.01
CA VAL A 39 -2.84 -14.96 20.26
C VAL A 39 -2.00 -13.97 19.44
N ALA A 40 -2.63 -13.01 18.78
CA ALA A 40 -1.91 -11.94 18.08
C ALA A 40 -0.99 -11.14 19.01
N SER A 41 -1.42 -10.90 20.26
CA SER A 41 -0.60 -10.25 21.28
C SER A 41 0.60 -11.10 21.72
N ILE A 42 0.47 -12.43 21.73
CA ILE A 42 1.59 -13.35 21.96
C ILE A 42 2.60 -13.21 20.80
N HIS A 43 2.15 -13.30 19.55
CA HIS A 43 3.00 -13.13 18.36
C HIS A 43 3.73 -11.77 18.33
N ARG A 44 3.02 -10.69 18.72
CA ARG A 44 3.66 -9.38 18.84
C ARG A 44 4.83 -9.41 19.82
N ARG A 45 4.62 -9.96 21.02
CA ARG A 45 5.67 -10.02 22.07
C ARG A 45 6.86 -10.87 21.67
N LEU A 46 6.64 -11.94 20.92
CA LEU A 46 7.72 -12.79 20.39
C LEU A 46 8.60 -12.02 19.39
N ARG A 47 8.01 -11.14 18.58
CA ARG A 47 8.72 -10.37 17.54
C ARG A 47 9.25 -9.03 18.03
N VAL A 48 8.51 -8.37 18.91
CA VAL A 48 8.83 -7.04 19.44
C VAL A 48 8.74 -7.13 20.97
N PRO A 49 9.80 -7.55 21.65
CA PRO A 49 9.82 -7.69 23.09
C PRO A 49 9.58 -6.36 23.82
N GLY A 50 8.93 -6.43 24.98
CA GLY A 50 8.65 -5.28 25.82
C GLY A 50 7.35 -4.54 25.46
N ASN A 51 7.16 -3.37 26.09
CA ASN A 51 5.92 -2.60 26.01
C ASN A 51 6.07 -1.31 25.16
N ARG A 52 7.20 -1.15 24.46
CA ARG A 52 7.41 0.02 23.62
C ARG A 52 6.50 -0.07 22.38
N VAL A 53 5.78 0.99 22.14
CA VAL A 53 5.01 1.23 20.91
C VAL A 53 5.60 2.48 20.25
N THR A 54 5.98 2.35 18.99
CA THR A 54 6.45 3.48 18.19
C THR A 54 5.30 4.04 17.37
N TYR A 55 5.35 5.31 17.08
CA TYR A 55 4.42 5.98 16.18
C TYR A 55 5.19 6.92 15.25
N LEU A 56 4.56 7.30 14.17
CA LEU A 56 5.09 8.19 13.18
C LEU A 56 4.12 9.37 13.00
N VAL A 57 4.65 10.57 12.91
CA VAL A 57 3.90 11.76 12.49
C VAL A 57 4.19 11.95 11.01
N ASP A 58 3.21 11.64 10.18
CA ASP A 58 3.30 11.76 8.73
C ASP A 58 2.14 12.59 8.17
N ARG A 59 2.21 12.89 6.89
CA ARG A 59 1.18 13.62 6.16
C ARG A 59 0.94 13.02 4.80
N ASN A 60 -0.35 12.87 4.45
CA ASN A 60 -0.75 12.55 3.09
C ASN A 60 -0.76 13.81 2.24
N VAL A 61 -0.10 13.75 1.10
CA VAL A 61 -0.08 14.82 0.08
C VAL A 61 -0.50 14.23 -1.26
N ASN A 62 -1.54 14.81 -1.85
CA ASN A 62 -1.99 14.37 -3.16
C ASN A 62 -1.62 15.43 -4.19
N TYR A 63 -0.64 15.13 -5.04
CA TYR A 63 -0.15 16.09 -6.03
C TYR A 63 -1.12 16.32 -7.18
N THR A 64 -1.99 15.35 -7.52
CA THR A 64 -3.03 15.46 -8.53
C THR A 64 -4.20 14.53 -8.24
N ASN A 65 -5.41 14.89 -8.67
CA ASN A 65 -6.58 14.01 -8.69
C ASN A 65 -6.92 13.53 -10.11
N VAL A 66 -6.17 13.91 -11.12
CA VAL A 66 -6.35 13.42 -12.50
C VAL A 66 -5.98 11.94 -12.55
N CYS A 67 -6.94 11.09 -12.94
CA CYS A 67 -6.70 9.65 -12.97
C CYS A 67 -7.47 8.98 -14.12
N THR A 68 -6.79 8.12 -14.86
CA THR A 68 -7.35 7.34 -15.97
C THR A 68 -7.91 5.98 -15.54
N ILE A 69 -7.64 5.53 -14.30
CA ILE A 69 -8.01 4.18 -13.81
C ILE A 69 -9.50 4.06 -13.53
N ASN A 70 -10.13 5.11 -12.98
CA ASN A 70 -11.58 5.14 -12.77
C ASN A 70 -12.10 4.03 -11.85
N CYS A 71 -11.49 3.88 -10.66
CA CYS A 71 -11.93 2.89 -9.67
C CYS A 71 -13.32 3.23 -9.14
N GLN A 72 -14.24 2.25 -9.04
CA GLN A 72 -15.61 2.46 -8.62
C GLN A 72 -15.75 2.99 -7.18
N PHE A 73 -14.82 2.62 -6.29
CA PHE A 73 -14.82 3.02 -4.88
C PHE A 73 -14.07 4.33 -4.59
N CYS A 74 -13.42 4.94 -5.59
CA CYS A 74 -12.58 6.12 -5.39
C CYS A 74 -13.39 7.42 -5.59
N SER A 75 -13.69 8.12 -4.50
CA SER A 75 -14.35 9.44 -4.56
C SER A 75 -13.37 10.58 -4.88
N PHE A 76 -12.08 10.30 -4.84
CA PHE A 76 -11.02 11.30 -5.01
C PHE A 76 -10.72 11.63 -6.47
N TYR A 77 -10.66 10.61 -7.35
CA TYR A 77 -10.25 10.81 -8.74
C TYR A 77 -11.17 11.72 -9.53
N ARG A 78 -10.60 12.41 -10.53
CA ARG A 78 -11.32 13.09 -11.61
C ARG A 78 -10.75 12.62 -12.95
N SER A 79 -11.64 12.34 -13.89
CA SER A 79 -11.23 12.01 -15.27
C SER A 79 -10.50 13.19 -15.91
N PRO A 80 -9.55 12.96 -16.81
CA PRO A 80 -8.89 14.04 -17.55
C PRO A 80 -9.90 15.00 -18.18
N GLY A 81 -9.68 16.30 -18.02
CA GLY A 81 -10.58 17.35 -18.53
C GLY A 81 -11.80 17.67 -17.65
N HIS A 82 -11.99 17.00 -16.53
CA HIS A 82 -13.04 17.37 -15.58
C HIS A 82 -12.74 18.73 -14.94
N PRO A 83 -13.74 19.61 -14.71
CA PRO A 83 -13.51 20.98 -14.21
C PRO A 83 -12.90 21.04 -12.79
N GLU A 84 -13.01 19.99 -12.00
CA GLU A 84 -12.42 19.90 -10.66
C GLU A 84 -11.03 19.25 -10.63
N THR A 85 -10.41 19.03 -11.80
CA THR A 85 -9.04 18.51 -11.85
C THR A 85 -8.05 19.53 -11.33
N TYR A 86 -7.00 19.04 -10.67
CA TYR A 86 -5.87 19.86 -10.26
C TYR A 86 -4.55 19.13 -10.44
N LEU A 87 -3.50 19.90 -10.59
CA LEU A 87 -2.10 19.50 -10.46
C LEU A 87 -1.43 20.55 -9.58
N GLN A 88 -0.93 20.13 -8.41
CA GLN A 88 -0.27 21.05 -7.47
C GLN A 88 1.11 21.45 -7.97
N THR A 89 1.48 22.70 -7.75
CA THR A 89 2.85 23.16 -7.96
C THR A 89 3.79 22.64 -6.86
N ILE A 90 5.08 22.63 -7.15
CA ILE A 90 6.11 22.25 -6.15
C ILE A 90 6.00 23.12 -4.90
N ASP A 91 5.72 24.43 -5.04
CA ASP A 91 5.57 25.35 -3.92
C ASP A 91 4.34 25.02 -3.05
N GLN A 92 3.22 24.65 -3.66
CA GLN A 92 2.03 24.22 -2.92
C GLN A 92 2.28 22.93 -2.13
N ILE A 93 3.02 21.98 -2.72
CA ILE A 93 3.39 20.73 -2.07
C ILE A 93 4.41 21.03 -0.95
N SER A 94 5.45 21.83 -1.23
CA SER A 94 6.49 22.22 -0.28
C SER A 94 5.91 22.92 0.96
N GLN A 95 4.89 23.75 0.81
CA GLN A 95 4.21 24.35 1.96
C GLN A 95 3.66 23.29 2.92
N ARG A 96 3.11 22.18 2.41
CA ARG A 96 2.58 21.11 3.26
C ARG A 96 3.69 20.34 3.98
N PHE A 97 4.87 20.27 3.39
CA PHE A 97 6.06 19.72 4.05
C PHE A 97 6.53 20.63 5.19
N ALA A 98 6.59 21.94 4.96
CA ALA A 98 6.94 22.90 6.01
C ALA A 98 5.97 22.83 7.21
N GLU A 99 4.66 22.76 6.94
CA GLU A 99 3.65 22.57 8.01
C GLU A 99 3.85 21.25 8.79
N LEU A 100 4.35 20.20 8.13
CA LEU A 100 4.67 18.93 8.79
C LEU A 100 5.94 19.04 9.65
N GLU A 101 6.97 19.71 9.15
CA GLU A 101 8.22 19.97 9.90
C GLU A 101 7.96 20.78 11.18
N GLU A 102 7.06 21.77 11.14
CA GLU A 102 6.66 22.58 12.31
C GLU A 102 6.10 21.74 13.46
N ILE A 103 5.43 20.64 13.18
CA ILE A 103 4.87 19.73 14.19
C ILE A 103 5.78 18.52 14.49
N GLY A 104 7.04 18.54 14.00
CA GLY A 104 8.01 17.47 14.21
C GLY A 104 7.73 16.19 13.42
N GLY A 105 7.00 16.29 12.31
CA GLY A 105 6.78 15.16 11.42
C GLY A 105 8.04 14.80 10.63
N SER A 106 8.11 13.58 10.14
CA SER A 106 9.32 13.03 9.52
C SER A 106 9.09 12.32 8.19
N ARG A 107 7.84 12.13 7.76
CA ARG A 107 7.52 11.41 6.55
C ARG A 107 6.32 12.02 5.82
N VAL A 108 6.39 12.05 4.50
CA VAL A 108 5.24 12.34 3.64
C VAL A 108 4.88 11.10 2.83
N LEU A 109 3.59 10.75 2.86
CA LEU A 109 2.97 9.84 1.91
C LEU A 109 2.43 10.67 0.74
N MET A 110 3.10 10.64 -0.40
CA MET A 110 2.73 11.44 -1.57
C MET A 110 2.20 10.54 -2.69
N GLN A 111 0.90 10.59 -2.91
CA GLN A 111 0.20 9.83 -3.93
C GLN A 111 -0.73 10.71 -4.74
N GLY A 112 -1.05 10.30 -5.95
CA GLY A 112 -1.99 11.00 -6.81
C GLY A 112 -2.82 10.04 -7.65
N GLY A 113 -3.38 10.58 -8.73
CA GLY A 113 -3.99 9.76 -9.77
C GLY A 113 -2.97 9.36 -10.84
N VAL A 114 -3.31 8.37 -11.65
CA VAL A 114 -2.55 8.01 -12.85
C VAL A 114 -2.82 9.07 -13.92
N HIS A 115 -1.87 9.98 -14.08
CA HIS A 115 -1.97 11.10 -15.02
C HIS A 115 -1.53 10.68 -16.43
N PRO A 116 -2.30 10.97 -17.49
CA PRO A 116 -2.00 10.49 -18.83
C PRO A 116 -0.82 11.19 -19.53
N ASP A 117 -0.44 12.39 -19.07
CA ASP A 117 0.45 13.27 -19.87
C ASP A 117 1.73 13.71 -19.13
N LEU A 118 1.91 13.38 -17.84
CA LEU A 118 3.09 13.82 -17.10
C LEU A 118 4.30 12.97 -17.46
N PRO A 119 5.39 13.58 -17.97
CA PRO A 119 6.63 12.87 -18.29
C PRO A 119 7.43 12.53 -17.01
N LEU A 120 8.36 11.57 -17.10
CA LEU A 120 9.20 11.15 -15.99
C LEU A 120 9.98 12.31 -15.36
N GLU A 121 10.46 13.25 -16.19
CA GLU A 121 11.18 14.45 -15.74
C GLU A 121 10.38 15.29 -14.76
N TRP A 122 9.05 15.33 -14.90
CA TRP A 122 8.19 16.05 -13.97
C TRP A 122 8.26 15.41 -12.56
N TYR A 123 8.17 14.08 -12.50
CA TYR A 123 8.21 13.33 -11.23
C TYR A 123 9.59 13.38 -10.58
N THR A 124 10.65 13.18 -11.34
CA THR A 124 12.02 13.25 -10.81
C THR A 124 12.39 14.66 -10.35
N ASN A 125 11.94 15.70 -11.06
CA ASN A 125 12.14 17.09 -10.63
C ASN A 125 11.38 17.41 -9.35
N LEU A 126 10.12 16.95 -9.23
CA LEU A 126 9.34 17.10 -8.01
C LEU A 126 10.06 16.50 -6.80
N ILE A 127 10.56 15.27 -6.91
CA ILE A 127 11.28 14.61 -5.82
C ILE A 127 12.57 15.36 -5.49
N LYS A 128 13.40 15.72 -6.47
CA LYS A 128 14.66 16.44 -6.27
C LYS A 128 14.45 17.77 -5.55
N GLU A 129 13.47 18.55 -5.98
CA GLU A 129 13.15 19.84 -5.38
C GLU A 129 12.66 19.69 -3.92
N LEU A 130 11.79 18.70 -3.66
CA LEU A 130 11.31 18.43 -2.31
C LEU A 130 12.43 17.93 -1.38
N ARG A 131 13.32 17.05 -1.88
CA ARG A 131 14.50 16.61 -1.12
C ARG A 131 15.46 17.75 -0.79
N LEU A 132 15.65 18.68 -1.74
CA LEU A 132 16.51 19.85 -1.53
C LEU A 132 15.93 20.79 -0.46
N ARG A 133 14.61 21.02 -0.49
CA ARG A 133 13.92 21.96 0.40
C ARG A 133 13.66 21.37 1.79
N HIS A 134 13.41 20.07 1.89
CA HIS A 134 12.98 19.34 3.09
C HIS A 134 13.84 18.08 3.32
N PRO A 135 15.15 18.23 3.59
CA PRO A 135 16.05 17.07 3.68
C PRO A 135 15.77 16.15 4.87
N SER A 136 15.02 16.63 5.87
CA SER A 136 14.63 15.87 7.07
C SER A 136 13.40 14.97 6.87
N ILE A 137 12.66 15.14 5.76
CA ILE A 137 11.42 14.40 5.50
C ILE A 137 11.68 13.22 4.59
N ASP A 138 11.26 12.04 5.00
CA ASP A 138 11.26 10.85 4.16
C ASP A 138 10.12 10.92 3.12
N LEU A 139 10.44 10.59 1.88
CA LEU A 139 9.53 10.62 0.74
C LEU A 139 9.08 9.21 0.39
N ASP A 140 7.92 8.79 0.92
CA ASP A 140 7.20 7.59 0.48
C ASP A 140 6.21 8.01 -0.60
N CYS A 141 6.55 7.76 -1.86
CA CYS A 141 5.86 8.37 -2.99
C CYS A 141 5.25 7.33 -3.92
N PHE A 142 4.12 7.72 -4.52
CA PHE A 142 3.42 6.99 -5.55
C PHE A 142 2.82 5.67 -5.06
N SER A 143 2.42 4.85 -5.99
CA SER A 143 1.92 3.49 -5.80
C SER A 143 2.33 2.63 -7.00
N PRO A 144 2.31 1.30 -6.92
CA PRO A 144 2.60 0.44 -8.07
C PRO A 144 1.78 0.79 -9.32
N ILE A 145 0.54 1.23 -9.15
CA ILE A 145 -0.32 1.62 -10.27
C ILE A 145 0.13 2.93 -10.92
N GLU A 146 0.59 3.90 -10.12
CA GLU A 146 1.18 5.13 -10.65
C GLU A 146 2.49 4.84 -11.39
N ILE A 147 3.34 3.95 -10.84
CA ILE A 147 4.58 3.51 -11.51
C ILE A 147 4.28 2.84 -12.85
N GLU A 148 3.25 1.99 -12.95
CA GLU A 148 2.81 1.41 -14.22
C GLU A 148 2.31 2.49 -15.19
N GLY A 149 1.52 3.46 -14.72
CA GLY A 149 1.05 4.56 -15.55
C GLY A 149 2.18 5.44 -16.08
N ILE A 150 3.18 5.78 -15.25
CA ILE A 150 4.39 6.50 -15.68
C ILE A 150 5.17 5.67 -16.72
N SER A 151 5.31 4.36 -16.48
CA SER A 151 5.94 3.42 -17.42
C SER A 151 5.26 3.44 -18.79
N GLU A 152 3.93 3.41 -18.84
CA GLU A 152 3.15 3.47 -20.08
C GLU A 152 3.35 4.81 -20.83
N VAL A 153 3.30 5.94 -20.10
CA VAL A 153 3.48 7.28 -20.70
C VAL A 153 4.88 7.47 -21.27
N CYS A 154 5.91 6.95 -20.57
CA CYS A 154 7.31 7.18 -20.93
C CYS A 154 7.90 6.10 -21.83
N GLY A 155 7.23 4.95 -22.01
CA GLY A 155 7.75 3.83 -22.77
C GLY A 155 8.97 3.14 -22.13
N LEU A 156 9.12 3.27 -20.80
CA LEU A 156 10.19 2.67 -20.00
C LEU A 156 9.62 1.52 -19.16
N SER A 157 10.45 0.58 -18.73
CA SER A 157 10.04 -0.45 -17.77
C SER A 157 9.79 0.16 -16.39
N THR A 158 8.90 -0.46 -15.59
CA THR A 158 8.65 -0.04 -14.20
C THR A 158 9.91 -0.03 -13.35
N LYS A 159 10.82 -0.96 -13.60
CA LYS A 159 12.13 -1.00 -12.95
C LYS A 159 12.95 0.25 -13.26
N GLN A 160 13.04 0.67 -14.53
CA GLN A 160 13.76 1.90 -14.92
C GLN A 160 13.10 3.14 -14.30
N ILE A 161 11.77 3.20 -14.25
CA ILE A 161 11.05 4.30 -13.58
C ILE A 161 11.43 4.35 -12.09
N LEU A 162 11.42 3.21 -11.40
CA LEU A 162 11.80 3.13 -9.97
C LEU A 162 13.27 3.52 -9.75
N GLU A 163 14.19 3.10 -10.62
CA GLU A 163 15.62 3.47 -10.57
C GLU A 163 15.80 4.99 -10.66
N GLU A 164 15.13 5.66 -11.60
CA GLU A 164 15.19 7.11 -11.77
C GLU A 164 14.57 7.88 -10.59
N LEU A 165 13.41 7.42 -10.07
CA LEU A 165 12.76 8.03 -8.93
C LEU A 165 13.58 7.84 -7.63
N HIS A 166 14.17 6.66 -7.43
CA HIS A 166 15.07 6.41 -6.31
C HIS A 166 16.34 7.26 -6.40
N ALA A 167 16.94 7.38 -7.56
CA ALA A 167 18.09 8.25 -7.80
C ALA A 167 17.76 9.74 -7.59
N ALA A 168 16.50 10.14 -7.81
CA ALA A 168 16.02 11.48 -7.51
C ALA A 168 15.84 11.73 -6.00
N GLY A 169 15.79 10.68 -5.17
CA GLY A 169 15.69 10.77 -3.71
C GLY A 169 14.39 10.23 -3.11
N MET A 170 13.63 9.41 -3.84
CA MET A 170 12.49 8.66 -3.29
C MET A 170 12.98 7.62 -2.28
N HIS A 171 12.36 7.55 -1.09
CA HIS A 171 12.74 6.61 -0.03
C HIS A 171 11.91 5.35 -0.02
N GLY A 172 10.65 5.44 -0.37
CA GLY A 172 9.73 4.32 -0.29
C GLY A 172 8.60 4.34 -1.30
N LEU A 173 8.02 3.16 -1.53
CA LEU A 173 6.86 2.95 -2.38
C LEU A 173 5.69 2.43 -1.53
N PRO A 174 4.68 3.28 -1.26
CA PRO A 174 3.46 2.87 -0.56
C PRO A 174 2.66 1.80 -1.32
N GLY A 175 1.98 0.94 -0.56
CA GLY A 175 1.20 -0.18 -1.08
C GLY A 175 -0.16 0.16 -1.68
N GLY A 176 -0.41 1.43 -1.98
CA GLY A 176 -1.65 1.85 -2.64
C GLY A 176 -1.90 1.09 -3.94
N GLY A 177 -3.16 0.96 -4.32
CA GLY A 177 -3.52 0.20 -5.52
C GLY A 177 -3.61 -1.32 -5.33
N ALA A 178 -3.24 -1.86 -4.16
CA ALA A 178 -3.46 -3.28 -3.86
C ALA A 178 -4.95 -3.60 -3.73
N GLU A 179 -5.66 -2.84 -2.94
CA GLU A 179 -7.02 -3.05 -2.45
C GLU A 179 -7.27 -4.52 -2.09
N MET A 180 -7.57 -5.35 -3.09
CA MET A 180 -7.68 -6.80 -2.98
C MET A 180 -6.85 -7.44 -4.11
N LEU A 181 -5.83 -8.23 -3.77
CA LEU A 181 -4.95 -8.90 -4.74
C LEU A 181 -5.55 -10.23 -5.25
N VAL A 182 -6.85 -10.22 -5.53
CA VAL A 182 -7.60 -11.30 -6.15
C VAL A 182 -8.23 -10.75 -7.43
N ASP A 183 -7.84 -11.30 -8.57
CA ASP A 183 -8.10 -10.65 -9.86
C ASP A 183 -9.58 -10.53 -10.21
N ASP A 184 -10.43 -11.47 -9.79
CA ASP A 184 -11.88 -11.36 -9.99
C ASP A 184 -12.46 -10.14 -9.28
N VAL A 185 -12.09 -9.92 -7.99
CA VAL A 185 -12.51 -8.74 -7.24
C VAL A 185 -11.93 -7.47 -7.85
N ARG A 186 -10.67 -7.49 -8.30
CA ARG A 186 -10.02 -6.34 -8.94
C ARG A 186 -10.73 -5.92 -10.23
N LEU A 187 -11.11 -6.88 -11.05
CA LEU A 187 -11.83 -6.63 -12.30
C LEU A 187 -13.20 -5.99 -12.05
N ASP A 188 -13.89 -6.43 -11.01
CA ASP A 188 -15.19 -5.86 -10.64
C ASP A 188 -15.09 -4.40 -10.15
N ILE A 189 -14.13 -4.11 -9.28
CA ILE A 189 -14.03 -2.78 -8.64
C ILE A 189 -13.18 -1.77 -9.42
N SER A 190 -12.26 -2.24 -10.26
CA SER A 190 -11.28 -1.40 -10.97
C SER A 190 -10.73 -2.10 -12.22
N PRO A 191 -11.52 -2.26 -13.30
CA PRO A 191 -11.13 -3.03 -14.48
C PRO A 191 -9.82 -2.58 -15.14
N LYS A 192 -9.47 -1.30 -15.00
CA LYS A 192 -8.26 -0.69 -15.60
C LYS A 192 -7.02 -0.73 -14.68
N LYS A 193 -7.13 -1.26 -13.48
CA LYS A 193 -6.02 -1.25 -12.50
C LYS A 193 -4.96 -2.32 -12.78
N GLY A 194 -5.21 -3.24 -13.68
CA GLY A 194 -4.32 -4.36 -13.96
C GLY A 194 -4.39 -5.50 -12.94
N SER A 195 -3.60 -6.53 -13.16
CA SER A 195 -3.62 -7.76 -12.36
C SER A 195 -2.91 -7.62 -11.01
N SER A 196 -3.25 -8.52 -10.08
CA SER A 196 -2.52 -8.67 -8.81
C SER A 196 -1.04 -8.97 -9.03
N LYS A 197 -0.71 -9.72 -10.10
CA LYS A 197 0.67 -10.05 -10.48
C LYS A 197 1.49 -8.79 -10.82
N ASN A 198 0.90 -7.81 -11.49
CA ASN A 198 1.57 -6.56 -11.81
C ASN A 198 1.94 -5.78 -10.54
N TRP A 199 1.00 -5.63 -9.63
CA TRP A 199 1.25 -4.96 -8.35
C TRP A 199 2.39 -5.65 -7.57
N LEU A 200 2.34 -6.97 -7.44
CA LEU A 200 3.37 -7.77 -6.75
C LEU A 200 4.74 -7.63 -7.42
N ARG A 201 4.78 -7.60 -8.75
CA ARG A 201 6.02 -7.41 -9.51
C ARG A 201 6.65 -6.05 -9.22
N VAL A 202 5.89 -4.96 -9.30
CA VAL A 202 6.39 -3.61 -9.05
C VAL A 202 6.88 -3.45 -7.61
N MET A 203 6.14 -4.01 -6.63
CA MET A 203 6.59 -4.03 -5.23
C MET A 203 7.87 -4.83 -5.04
N GLY A 204 8.00 -5.97 -5.70
CA GLY A 204 9.23 -6.77 -5.69
C GLY A 204 10.42 -6.02 -6.29
N GLU A 205 10.22 -5.33 -7.41
CA GLU A 205 11.24 -4.47 -8.02
C GLU A 205 11.71 -3.36 -7.05
N ALA A 206 10.77 -2.72 -6.35
CA ALA A 206 11.08 -1.69 -5.35
C ALA A 206 11.86 -2.27 -4.15
N GLN A 207 11.46 -3.44 -3.66
CA GLN A 207 12.15 -4.14 -2.56
C GLN A 207 13.58 -4.57 -2.94
N ASP A 208 13.77 -5.04 -4.16
CA ASP A 208 15.09 -5.43 -4.69
C ASP A 208 16.06 -4.23 -4.81
N MET A 209 15.54 -3.00 -4.89
CA MET A 209 16.30 -1.74 -4.86
C MET A 209 16.55 -1.20 -3.44
N GLY A 210 15.98 -1.82 -2.41
CA GLY A 210 16.09 -1.37 -1.02
C GLY A 210 15.13 -0.23 -0.64
N LEU A 211 14.14 0.08 -1.46
CA LEU A 211 13.09 1.02 -1.09
C LEU A 211 12.24 0.47 0.06
N THR A 212 11.84 1.32 0.99
CA THR A 212 10.84 0.95 2.00
C THR A 212 9.50 0.70 1.32
N THR A 213 8.81 -0.35 1.72
CA THR A 213 7.51 -0.71 1.13
C THR A 213 6.48 -1.02 2.19
N SER A 214 5.22 -0.72 1.90
CA SER A 214 4.09 -1.14 2.72
C SER A 214 3.13 -2.01 1.92
N ALA A 215 2.40 -2.89 2.59
CA ALA A 215 1.29 -3.63 2.01
C ALA A 215 -0.02 -3.07 2.52
N THR A 216 -1.03 -3.02 1.67
CA THR A 216 -2.36 -2.54 2.01
C THR A 216 -3.43 -3.53 1.58
N ASN A 217 -4.55 -3.52 2.28
CA ASN A 217 -5.75 -4.24 1.93
C ASN A 217 -6.97 -3.34 2.16
N VAL A 218 -7.88 -3.29 1.22
CA VAL A 218 -9.21 -2.70 1.42
C VAL A 218 -10.22 -3.84 1.44
N PHE A 219 -10.99 -3.94 2.51
CA PHE A 219 -12.00 -4.98 2.68
C PHE A 219 -13.41 -4.40 2.75
N GLY A 220 -14.40 -5.24 2.46
CA GLY A 220 -15.81 -4.83 2.32
C GLY A 220 -16.19 -4.45 0.89
N LEU A 221 -15.43 -4.94 -0.11
CA LEU A 221 -15.65 -4.72 -1.53
C LEU A 221 -16.50 -5.86 -2.18
N GLY A 222 -17.16 -6.69 -1.36
CA GLY A 222 -17.91 -7.87 -1.82
C GLY A 222 -17.12 -9.16 -1.84
N GLU A 223 -15.87 -9.13 -1.41
CA GLU A 223 -14.98 -10.29 -1.34
C GLU A 223 -15.39 -11.28 -0.23
N SER A 224 -15.09 -12.57 -0.45
CA SER A 224 -15.25 -13.63 0.55
C SER A 224 -14.08 -13.64 1.56
N THR A 225 -14.28 -14.35 2.69
CA THR A 225 -13.19 -14.65 3.66
C THR A 225 -11.98 -15.27 2.97
N LEU A 226 -12.20 -16.26 2.12
CA LEU A 226 -11.12 -16.91 1.38
C LEU A 226 -10.33 -15.91 0.53
N GLN A 227 -11.00 -15.03 -0.19
CA GLN A 227 -10.33 -14.01 -1.01
C GLN A 227 -9.51 -13.02 -0.18
N ARG A 228 -9.95 -12.65 1.04
CA ARG A 228 -9.12 -11.86 1.97
C ARG A 228 -7.85 -12.60 2.37
N LEU A 229 -7.97 -13.87 2.67
CA LEU A 229 -6.82 -14.70 3.08
C LEU A 229 -5.88 -14.99 1.92
N GLU A 230 -6.39 -15.16 0.70
CA GLU A 230 -5.58 -15.23 -0.51
C GLU A 230 -4.77 -13.95 -0.75
N HIS A 231 -5.37 -12.78 -0.54
CA HIS A 231 -4.66 -11.50 -0.59
C HIS A 231 -3.50 -11.48 0.42
N MET A 232 -3.78 -11.79 1.69
CA MET A 232 -2.76 -11.82 2.74
C MET A 232 -1.65 -12.83 2.42
N ASN A 233 -2.01 -14.00 1.86
CA ASN A 233 -1.03 -15.01 1.47
C ASN A 233 -0.11 -14.54 0.35
N LYS A 234 -0.63 -13.87 -0.68
CA LYS A 234 0.19 -13.29 -1.77
C LYS A 234 1.18 -12.24 -1.23
N VAL A 235 0.74 -11.37 -0.31
CA VAL A 235 1.63 -10.41 0.36
C VAL A 235 2.71 -11.14 1.16
N ARG A 236 2.33 -12.17 1.90
CA ARG A 236 3.25 -13.00 2.69
C ARG A 236 4.28 -13.74 1.82
N GLU A 237 3.87 -14.25 0.66
CA GLU A 237 4.77 -14.89 -0.29
C GLU A 237 5.82 -13.92 -0.85
N LEU A 238 5.41 -12.71 -1.19
CA LEU A 238 6.35 -11.67 -1.62
C LEU A 238 7.29 -11.26 -0.48
N GLN A 239 6.79 -11.16 0.77
CA GLN A 239 7.61 -10.93 1.97
C GLN A 239 8.69 -12.02 2.11
N ASP A 240 8.33 -13.30 1.95
CA ASP A 240 9.28 -14.40 2.02
C ASP A 240 10.36 -14.30 0.96
N VAL A 241 10.00 -13.92 -0.26
CA VAL A 241 10.98 -13.71 -1.35
C VAL A 241 11.98 -12.62 -0.96
N ALA A 242 11.52 -11.49 -0.43
CA ALA A 242 12.39 -10.41 0.00
C ALA A 242 13.33 -10.83 1.14
N ILE A 243 12.80 -11.49 2.18
CA ILE A 243 13.59 -11.96 3.34
C ILE A 243 14.62 -13.01 2.90
N ASN A 244 14.26 -13.94 2.03
CA ASN A 244 15.17 -14.97 1.52
C ASN A 244 16.33 -14.38 0.69
N LYS A 245 16.13 -13.20 0.10
CA LYS A 245 17.18 -12.42 -0.58
C LYS A 245 18.02 -11.57 0.38
N GLY A 246 17.72 -11.55 1.67
CA GLY A 246 18.37 -10.72 2.68
C GLY A 246 17.86 -9.28 2.76
N GLY A 247 16.74 -8.98 2.10
CA GLY A 247 16.05 -7.69 2.17
C GLY A 247 15.10 -7.59 3.36
N VAL A 248 14.48 -6.44 3.52
CA VAL A 248 13.51 -6.16 4.60
C VAL A 248 12.08 -6.51 4.18
N GLY A 249 11.75 -6.36 2.91
CA GLY A 249 10.39 -6.54 2.39
C GLY A 249 9.44 -5.43 2.86
N PHE A 250 8.20 -5.81 3.16
CA PHE A 250 7.20 -4.88 3.68
C PHE A 250 7.49 -4.51 5.13
N THR A 251 7.48 -3.22 5.43
CA THR A 251 7.67 -2.70 6.80
C THR A 251 6.35 -2.56 7.56
N SER A 252 5.22 -2.55 6.86
CA SER A 252 3.88 -2.48 7.45
C SER A 252 2.84 -3.16 6.56
N PHE A 253 1.77 -3.64 7.22
CA PHE A 253 0.54 -4.12 6.57
C PHE A 253 -0.64 -3.32 7.12
N ILE A 254 -1.39 -2.66 6.26
CA ILE A 254 -2.45 -1.73 6.64
C ILE A 254 -3.76 -2.18 6.02
N ALA A 255 -4.72 -2.54 6.87
CA ALA A 255 -6.06 -2.93 6.45
C ALA A 255 -7.05 -1.78 6.66
N TRP A 256 -7.86 -1.47 5.63
CA TRP A 256 -8.83 -0.39 5.60
C TRP A 256 -10.24 -0.95 5.33
N PRO A 257 -11.26 -0.56 6.08
CA PRO A 257 -12.62 -0.79 5.63
C PRO A 257 -12.94 0.11 4.44
N VAL A 258 -13.74 -0.39 3.49
CA VAL A 258 -14.27 0.47 2.44
C VAL A 258 -15.17 1.55 3.05
N MET A 259 -14.96 2.80 2.63
CA MET A 259 -15.78 3.92 3.07
C MET A 259 -16.88 4.16 2.05
N LEU A 260 -18.13 3.97 2.45
CA LEU A 260 -19.31 4.15 1.57
C LEU A 260 -19.75 5.60 1.46
N GLU A 261 -19.41 6.43 2.45
CA GLU A 261 -19.77 7.85 2.47
C GLU A 261 -19.09 8.61 1.33
N ASN A 262 -19.86 9.42 0.62
CA ASN A 262 -19.44 10.20 -0.56
C ASN A 262 -19.01 9.35 -1.77
N ASN A 263 -19.32 8.07 -1.79
CA ASN A 263 -18.95 7.14 -2.84
C ASN A 263 -20.21 6.63 -3.55
N LEU A 264 -20.77 7.48 -4.43
CA LEU A 264 -22.06 7.22 -5.10
C LEU A 264 -22.08 5.93 -5.92
N SER A 265 -20.93 5.46 -6.41
CA SER A 265 -20.84 4.23 -7.19
C SER A 265 -20.98 2.95 -6.34
N LEU A 266 -20.70 3.01 -5.03
CA LEU A 266 -20.81 1.87 -4.11
C LEU A 266 -22.18 1.75 -3.43
N ILE A 267 -23.05 2.77 -3.54
CA ILE A 267 -24.40 2.71 -2.96
C ILE A 267 -25.29 1.65 -3.67
N HIS A 268 -24.85 1.16 -4.80
CA HIS A 268 -25.60 0.21 -5.65
C HIS A 268 -24.96 -1.20 -5.72
N ILE A 269 -23.95 -1.48 -4.89
CA ILE A 269 -23.35 -2.83 -4.77
C ILE A 269 -24.00 -3.55 -3.53
#